data_19896d1501aeab14311e1e1f2bd95f86
#
_entry.id   19896d1501aeab14311e1e1f2bd95f86
#
_cell.length_a   1.000
_cell.length_b   1.000
_cell.length_c   1.000
_cell.angle_alpha   90.00
_cell.angle_beta   90.00
_cell.angle_gamma   90.00
#
_symmetry.space_group_name_H-M   'P 1'
#
loop_
_entity.id
_entity.type
_entity.pdbx_description
1 polymer ?
#
loop_
_entity_poly.entity_id
_entity_poly.type
_entity_poly.pdbx_seq_one_letter_code
_entity_poly.pdbx_strand_id
1 'polypeptide(L)'
;MKKLIMPALAVLALAAMAGTPQPAEIVYGCVRDAYGFPYTDSGRIIISRNGVECARYDFSGILSGGLNYRVALNMDSGGTPYTTNAIQPGDTLTVSVEAGGVAPPLIPTNRLTAGEPGSAVRLDLCTGTDADRDGLPDEWELLLCQQSGGRLTGIADVSPGDDFDGDGLSNVQEFYAGTFAFLATDLLRVSGLERVSATRLKLRFLSSQ
;
A
#
# COMPACT_ATOMS: atom_id res chain seq x y z
N MET A 1 -36.52 51.64 44.48
CA MET A 1 -35.82 51.28 43.22
C MET A 1 -34.82 50.21 43.53
N LYS A 2 -35.12 48.93 43.14
CA LYS A 2 -34.21 47.81 43.30
C LYS A 2 -33.32 47.68 42.07
N LYS A 3 -32.02 47.86 42.24
CA LYS A 3 -31.02 47.63 41.17
C LYS A 3 -30.89 46.11 40.91
N LEU A 4 -31.27 45.72 39.74
CA LEU A 4 -31.05 44.35 39.22
C LEU A 4 -29.59 44.21 38.83
N ILE A 5 -28.84 43.44 39.60
CA ILE A 5 -27.44 43.06 39.25
C ILE A 5 -27.54 41.84 38.37
N MET A 6 -27.25 42.03 37.09
CA MET A 6 -27.06 40.88 36.15
C MET A 6 -25.72 40.23 36.46
N PRO A 7 -25.68 38.87 36.61
CA PRO A 7 -24.39 38.19 36.71
C PRO A 7 -23.68 38.22 35.35
N ALA A 8 -22.44 38.63 35.37
CA ALA A 8 -21.57 38.55 34.21
C ALA A 8 -21.33 37.06 33.90
N LEU A 9 -21.79 36.62 32.73
CA LEU A 9 -21.49 35.30 32.21
C LEU A 9 -20.02 35.26 31.82
N ALA A 10 -19.18 34.64 32.65
CA ALA A 10 -17.78 34.36 32.29
C ALA A 10 -17.77 33.28 31.21
N VAL A 11 -17.54 33.70 29.98
CA VAL A 11 -17.21 32.77 28.89
C VAL A 11 -15.79 32.27 29.16
N LEU A 12 -15.67 31.07 29.69
CA LEU A 12 -14.40 30.34 29.72
C LEU A 12 -14.04 30.01 28.27
N ALA A 13 -13.13 30.75 27.68
CA ALA A 13 -12.49 30.35 26.44
C ALA A 13 -11.63 29.13 26.78
N LEU A 14 -12.08 27.90 26.39
CA LEU A 14 -11.22 26.73 26.35
C LEU A 14 -10.11 27.09 25.32
N ALA A 15 -8.91 27.42 25.82
CA ALA A 15 -7.73 27.43 24.95
C ALA A 15 -7.56 26.05 24.37
N ALA A 16 -7.72 25.91 23.04
CA ALA A 16 -7.38 24.70 22.36
C ALA A 16 -5.89 24.44 22.62
N MET A 17 -5.58 23.37 23.36
CA MET A 17 -4.20 22.99 23.59
C MET A 17 -3.61 22.53 22.25
N ALA A 18 -2.46 23.09 21.88
CA ALA A 18 -1.70 22.62 20.75
C ALA A 18 -1.30 21.16 20.99
N GLY A 19 -1.37 20.35 19.94
CA GLY A 19 -0.90 18.98 19.98
C GLY A 19 0.59 18.91 20.25
N THR A 20 1.05 17.74 20.64
CA THR A 20 2.48 17.48 20.87
C THR A 20 2.98 16.41 19.89
N PRO A 21 4.21 16.56 19.36
CA PRO A 21 4.82 15.54 18.52
C PRO A 21 4.82 14.17 19.21
N GLN A 22 4.42 13.15 18.45
CA GLN A 22 4.41 11.76 18.88
C GLN A 22 5.39 10.94 18.01
N PRO A 23 5.77 9.73 18.42
CA PRO A 23 6.55 8.83 17.56
C PRO A 23 5.87 8.64 16.21
N ALA A 24 6.65 8.72 15.13
CA ALA A 24 6.13 8.60 13.77
C ALA A 24 5.50 7.22 13.52
N GLU A 25 4.36 7.19 12.83
CA GLU A 25 3.89 5.97 12.18
C GLU A 25 4.72 5.73 10.92
N ILE A 26 5.05 4.47 10.63
CA ILE A 26 5.81 4.08 9.46
C ILE A 26 4.89 3.37 8.46
N VAL A 27 4.73 3.95 7.28
CA VAL A 27 4.08 3.29 6.14
C VAL A 27 5.16 2.77 5.20
N TYR A 28 5.12 1.48 4.89
CA TYR A 28 6.14 0.85 4.06
C TYR A 28 5.51 -0.21 3.14
N GLY A 29 6.18 -0.54 2.04
CA GLY A 29 5.67 -1.54 1.12
C GLY A 29 6.43 -1.57 -0.20
N CYS A 30 5.79 -2.17 -1.18
CA CYS A 30 6.25 -2.23 -2.56
C CYS A 30 5.22 -1.58 -3.48
N VAL A 31 5.67 -0.65 -4.32
CA VAL A 31 4.91 -0.17 -5.47
C VAL A 31 5.29 -1.03 -6.66
N ARG A 32 4.29 -1.59 -7.32
CA ARG A 32 4.39 -2.41 -8.52
C ARG A 32 3.75 -1.70 -9.71
N ASP A 33 4.18 -2.06 -10.90
CA ASP A 33 3.51 -1.65 -12.12
C ASP A 33 2.24 -2.49 -12.38
N ALA A 34 1.54 -2.18 -13.46
CA ALA A 34 0.32 -2.88 -13.87
C ALA A 34 0.51 -4.35 -14.26
N TYR A 35 1.75 -4.82 -14.37
CA TYR A 35 2.10 -6.20 -14.66
C TYR A 35 2.61 -6.96 -13.42
N GLY A 36 2.60 -6.32 -12.25
CA GLY A 36 3.03 -6.93 -10.99
C GLY A 36 4.52 -6.78 -10.68
N PHE A 37 5.31 -6.16 -11.55
CA PHE A 37 6.74 -5.97 -11.31
C PHE A 37 7.02 -4.78 -10.39
N PRO A 38 7.87 -4.94 -9.38
CA PRO A 38 8.28 -3.81 -8.55
C PRO A 38 8.94 -2.71 -9.37
N TYR A 39 8.55 -1.45 -9.12
CA TYR A 39 9.27 -0.32 -9.71
C TYR A 39 10.73 -0.32 -9.28
N THR A 40 11.62 -0.37 -10.25
CA THR A 40 13.08 -0.27 -10.06
C THR A 40 13.61 1.12 -10.41
N ASP A 41 12.86 1.89 -11.18
CA ASP A 41 13.18 3.26 -11.55
C ASP A 41 12.79 4.24 -10.45
N SER A 42 13.16 5.49 -10.64
CA SER A 42 12.82 6.56 -9.69
C SER A 42 11.36 6.91 -9.75
N GLY A 43 10.78 7.08 -8.58
CA GLY A 43 9.41 7.53 -8.39
C GLY A 43 9.22 8.19 -7.03
N ARG A 44 8.00 8.57 -6.75
CA ARG A 44 7.65 9.24 -5.51
C ARG A 44 6.32 8.73 -4.98
N ILE A 45 6.27 8.46 -3.68
CA ILE A 45 5.02 8.33 -2.93
C ILE A 45 4.73 9.64 -2.21
N ILE A 46 3.48 10.08 -2.29
CA ILE A 46 2.96 11.25 -1.58
C ILE A 46 1.77 10.79 -0.74
N ILE A 47 1.78 11.13 0.54
CA ILE A 47 0.67 10.89 1.46
C ILE A 47 0.10 12.23 1.85
N SER A 48 -1.21 12.41 1.63
CA SER A 48 -1.92 13.66 1.83
C SER A 48 -3.15 13.47 2.72
N ARG A 49 -3.51 14.51 3.47
CA ARG A 49 -4.76 14.62 4.21
C ARG A 49 -5.54 15.83 3.69
N ASN A 50 -6.77 15.60 3.22
CA ASN A 50 -7.63 16.66 2.67
C ASN A 50 -6.92 17.51 1.60
N GLY A 51 -6.11 16.89 0.75
CA GLY A 51 -5.35 17.56 -0.32
C GLY A 51 -4.08 18.28 0.14
N VAL A 52 -3.76 18.26 1.44
CA VAL A 52 -2.51 18.79 1.98
C VAL A 52 -1.51 17.66 2.12
N GLU A 53 -0.34 17.81 1.51
CA GLU A 53 0.75 16.86 1.63
C GLU A 53 1.24 16.78 3.09
N CYS A 54 1.23 15.57 3.63
CA CYS A 54 1.69 15.28 4.99
C CYS A 54 3.09 14.64 5.00
N ALA A 55 3.36 13.79 4.03
CA ALA A 55 4.64 13.11 3.89
C ALA A 55 4.91 12.70 2.45
N ARG A 56 6.19 12.53 2.10
CA ARG A 56 6.63 11.99 0.82
C ARG A 56 7.86 11.11 0.99
N TYR A 57 8.07 10.25 0.00
CA TYR A 57 9.28 9.45 -0.12
C TYR A 57 9.64 9.29 -1.60
N ASP A 58 10.86 9.67 -1.95
CA ASP A 58 11.41 9.42 -3.29
C ASP A 58 12.09 8.05 -3.28
N PHE A 59 11.63 7.14 -4.12
CA PHE A 59 12.21 5.79 -4.24
C PHE A 59 13.00 5.66 -5.53
N SER A 60 14.04 4.81 -5.48
CA SER A 60 14.83 4.42 -6.64
C SER A 60 15.40 3.02 -6.39
N GLY A 61 14.78 2.02 -6.99
CA GLY A 61 15.17 0.62 -6.83
C GLY A 61 14.54 -0.08 -5.61
N ILE A 62 14.99 -1.31 -5.37
CA ILE A 62 14.46 -2.20 -4.36
C ILE A 62 15.27 -2.08 -3.07
N LEU A 63 14.58 -1.86 -1.97
CA LEU A 63 15.13 -1.94 -0.61
C LEU A 63 15.25 -3.39 -0.15
N SER A 64 15.90 -3.61 0.98
CA SER A 64 15.97 -4.94 1.61
C SER A 64 14.56 -5.51 1.86
N GLY A 65 14.39 -6.80 1.60
CA GLY A 65 13.12 -7.51 1.82
C GLY A 65 12.04 -7.28 0.77
N GLY A 66 12.41 -6.85 -0.46
CA GLY A 66 11.45 -6.67 -1.56
C GLY A 66 10.58 -5.42 -1.43
N LEU A 67 10.96 -4.50 -0.56
CA LEU A 67 10.30 -3.20 -0.42
C LEU A 67 10.95 -2.20 -1.37
N ASN A 68 10.23 -1.16 -1.78
CA ASN A 68 10.83 -0.02 -2.48
C ASN A 68 10.51 1.32 -1.83
N TYR A 69 9.66 1.35 -0.78
CA TYR A 69 9.41 2.58 -0.06
C TYR A 69 9.22 2.40 1.46
N ARG A 70 9.48 3.49 2.19
CA ARG A 70 9.25 3.62 3.62
C ARG A 70 9.05 5.08 3.98
N VAL A 71 7.83 5.46 4.34
CA VAL A 71 7.44 6.84 4.68
C VAL A 71 7.23 6.95 6.19
N ALA A 72 7.74 8.02 6.80
CA ALA A 72 7.44 8.37 8.19
C ALA A 72 6.37 9.46 8.22
N LEU A 73 5.27 9.20 8.93
CA LEU A 73 4.19 10.15 9.15
C LEU A 73 4.40 10.87 10.49
N ASN A 74 4.39 12.20 10.46
CA ASN A 74 4.48 12.99 11.68
C ASN A 74 3.17 12.89 12.48
N MET A 75 3.21 12.20 13.62
CA MET A 75 2.03 11.97 14.44
C MET A 75 1.87 13.05 15.51
N ASP A 76 0.61 13.30 15.89
CA ASP A 76 0.20 14.27 16.90
C ASP A 76 -0.64 13.61 18.00
N SER A 77 -0.58 14.17 19.21
CA SER A 77 -1.35 13.67 20.36
C SER A 77 -2.84 14.02 20.32
N GLY A 78 -3.29 14.81 19.37
CA GLY A 78 -4.66 15.31 19.26
C GLY A 78 -4.80 16.79 19.63
N GLY A 79 -6.02 17.34 19.49
CA GLY A 79 -6.29 18.77 19.63
C GLY A 79 -5.94 19.55 18.35
N THR A 80 -5.44 20.79 18.49
CA THR A 80 -4.95 21.55 17.35
C THR A 80 -3.59 21.02 16.93
N PRO A 81 -3.40 20.56 15.68
CA PRO A 81 -2.14 20.00 15.23
C PRO A 81 -0.96 20.97 15.45
N TYR A 82 0.18 20.43 15.92
CA TYR A 82 1.39 21.26 16.15
C TYR A 82 2.00 21.78 14.84
N THR A 83 1.72 21.08 13.72
CA THR A 83 2.04 21.52 12.35
C THR A 83 0.91 21.17 11.40
N THR A 84 0.83 21.85 10.25
CA THR A 84 -0.24 21.63 9.26
C THR A 84 -0.24 20.22 8.65
N ASN A 85 0.92 19.55 8.66
CA ASN A 85 1.11 18.19 8.14
C ASN A 85 1.13 17.11 9.23
N ALA A 86 0.90 17.47 10.49
CA ALA A 86 0.78 16.48 11.57
C ALA A 86 -0.52 15.69 11.45
N ILE A 87 -0.45 14.40 11.71
CA ILE A 87 -1.49 13.40 11.51
C ILE A 87 -1.94 12.88 12.87
N GLN A 88 -3.22 12.58 13.00
CA GLN A 88 -3.80 11.97 14.20
C GLN A 88 -4.26 10.55 13.91
N PRO A 89 -4.27 9.65 14.91
CA PRO A 89 -4.88 8.34 14.77
C PRO A 89 -6.31 8.43 14.23
N GLY A 90 -6.62 7.61 13.23
CA GLY A 90 -7.93 7.60 12.58
C GLY A 90 -8.10 8.59 11.44
N ASP A 91 -7.15 9.48 11.17
CA ASP A 91 -7.19 10.35 9.99
C ASP A 91 -7.25 9.51 8.70
N THR A 92 -8.13 9.91 7.78
CA THR A 92 -8.15 9.32 6.43
C THR A 92 -7.14 10.05 5.56
N LEU A 93 -6.20 9.27 5.05
CA LEU A 93 -5.12 9.74 4.19
C LEU A 93 -5.33 9.25 2.76
N THR A 94 -4.87 10.05 1.81
CA THR A 94 -4.82 9.70 0.39
C THR A 94 -3.37 9.43 0.01
N VAL A 95 -3.14 8.32 -0.67
CA VAL A 95 -1.83 7.95 -1.20
C VAL A 95 -1.83 8.18 -2.71
N SER A 96 -0.76 8.74 -3.24
CA SER A 96 -0.51 8.82 -4.67
C SER A 96 0.93 8.42 -4.98
N VAL A 97 1.13 7.90 -6.18
CA VAL A 97 2.44 7.53 -6.72
C VAL A 97 2.68 8.36 -7.96
N GLU A 98 3.87 8.93 -8.08
CA GLU A 98 4.36 9.56 -9.30
C GLU A 98 5.54 8.72 -9.81
N ALA A 99 5.43 8.22 -11.03
CA ALA A 99 6.50 7.47 -11.69
C ALA A 99 6.55 7.87 -13.17
N GLY A 100 7.77 8.12 -13.70
CA GLY A 100 7.92 8.56 -15.08
C GLY A 100 7.21 9.87 -15.44
N GLY A 101 6.94 10.73 -14.44
CA GLY A 101 6.20 11.99 -14.63
C GLY A 101 4.68 11.85 -14.71
N VAL A 102 4.14 10.69 -14.39
CA VAL A 102 2.70 10.37 -14.41
C VAL A 102 2.25 9.95 -13.01
N ALA A 103 1.01 10.24 -12.67
CA ALA A 103 0.36 9.76 -11.45
C ALA A 103 -0.75 8.74 -11.83
N PRO A 104 -0.41 7.46 -11.97
CA PRO A 104 -1.37 6.43 -12.35
C PRO A 104 -2.37 6.15 -11.22
N PRO A 105 -3.53 5.56 -11.54
CA PRO A 105 -4.44 5.00 -10.53
C PRO A 105 -3.74 3.95 -9.67
N LEU A 106 -4.22 3.73 -8.46
CA LEU A 106 -3.68 2.77 -7.51
C LEU A 106 -4.71 1.70 -7.14
N ILE A 107 -4.24 0.46 -7.09
CA ILE A 107 -4.98 -0.75 -6.73
C ILE A 107 -4.36 -1.33 -5.45
N PRO A 108 -5.12 -1.87 -4.50
CA PRO A 108 -6.59 -1.94 -4.44
C PRO A 108 -7.22 -0.62 -3.99
N THR A 109 -6.45 0.31 -3.47
CA THR A 109 -6.96 1.58 -2.98
C THR A 109 -5.84 2.61 -2.87
N ASN A 110 -6.22 3.86 -3.01
CA ASN A 110 -5.36 4.99 -2.72
C ASN A 110 -5.60 5.59 -1.32
N ARG A 111 -6.28 4.87 -0.42
CA ARG A 111 -6.64 5.35 0.91
C ARG A 111 -5.96 4.54 2.01
N LEU A 112 -5.57 5.24 3.05
CA LEU A 112 -4.98 4.71 4.26
C LEU A 112 -5.66 5.38 5.47
N THR A 113 -5.92 4.62 6.52
CA THR A 113 -6.29 5.19 7.82
C THR A 113 -5.06 5.22 8.70
N ALA A 114 -4.74 6.37 9.25
CA ALA A 114 -3.61 6.53 10.16
C ALA A 114 -3.80 5.69 11.42
N GLY A 115 -2.77 4.96 11.77
CA GLY A 115 -2.72 4.12 12.97
C GLY A 115 -2.27 4.88 14.21
N GLU A 116 -1.83 4.13 15.23
CA GLU A 116 -1.34 4.68 16.48
C GLU A 116 0.11 5.22 16.34
N PRO A 117 0.49 6.22 17.13
CA PRO A 117 1.87 6.70 17.16
C PRO A 117 2.88 5.59 17.41
N GLY A 118 3.94 5.56 16.60
CA GLY A 118 4.97 4.53 16.67
C GLY A 118 4.62 3.19 16.04
N SER A 119 3.43 3.08 15.44
CA SER A 119 3.02 1.89 14.68
C SER A 119 3.74 1.81 13.32
N ALA A 120 3.63 0.64 12.69
CA ALA A 120 4.10 0.43 11.34
C ALA A 120 3.06 -0.37 10.56
N VAL A 121 2.69 0.13 9.37
CA VAL A 121 1.71 -0.51 8.50
C VAL A 121 2.34 -0.82 7.14
N ARG A 122 2.13 -2.05 6.67
CA ARG A 122 2.51 -2.44 5.32
C ARG A 122 1.37 -2.11 4.36
N LEU A 123 1.71 -1.40 3.29
CA LEU A 123 0.79 -1.04 2.22
C LEU A 123 1.47 -1.31 0.88
N ASP A 124 1.20 -2.47 0.31
CA ASP A 124 1.64 -2.78 -1.05
C ASP A 124 0.66 -2.16 -2.05
N LEU A 125 1.19 -1.51 -3.06
CA LEU A 125 0.43 -0.77 -4.06
C LEU A 125 0.76 -1.29 -5.45
N CYS A 126 -0.23 -1.33 -6.31
CA CYS A 126 -0.06 -1.56 -7.72
C CYS A 126 -0.59 -0.35 -8.49
N THR A 127 0.09 0.03 -9.56
CA THR A 127 -0.39 1.07 -10.47
C THR A 127 -1.11 0.41 -11.65
N GLY A 128 -2.22 0.97 -12.08
CA GLY A 128 -3.00 0.45 -13.20
C GLY A 128 -4.48 0.77 -13.05
N THR A 129 -5.27 0.36 -14.02
CA THR A 129 -6.74 0.37 -13.94
C THR A 129 -7.23 -0.99 -13.46
N ASP A 130 -8.38 -1.02 -12.83
CA ASP A 130 -9.08 -2.20 -12.31
C ASP A 130 -10.58 -1.94 -12.52
N ALA A 131 -11.07 -2.29 -13.70
CA ALA A 131 -12.39 -1.91 -14.15
C ALA A 131 -13.49 -2.74 -13.51
N ASP A 132 -13.25 -4.01 -13.22
CA ASP A 132 -14.20 -4.91 -12.57
C ASP A 132 -14.04 -4.95 -11.04
N ARG A 133 -12.97 -4.35 -10.52
CA ARG A 133 -12.68 -4.15 -9.08
C ARG A 133 -12.46 -5.44 -8.31
N ASP A 134 -11.76 -6.35 -8.92
CA ASP A 134 -11.40 -7.62 -8.30
C ASP A 134 -10.02 -7.63 -7.65
N GLY A 135 -9.22 -6.57 -7.89
CA GLY A 135 -7.90 -6.34 -7.28
C GLY A 135 -6.73 -6.75 -8.15
N LEU A 136 -6.98 -7.22 -9.38
CA LEU A 136 -5.98 -7.41 -10.42
C LEU A 136 -6.00 -6.22 -11.39
N PRO A 137 -4.86 -5.80 -11.95
CA PRO A 137 -4.85 -4.76 -12.98
C PRO A 137 -5.36 -5.27 -14.32
N ASP A 138 -6.19 -4.45 -15.00
CA ASP A 138 -6.71 -4.75 -16.34
C ASP A 138 -5.61 -5.16 -17.32
N GLU A 139 -4.44 -4.52 -17.25
CA GLU A 139 -3.30 -4.78 -18.13
C GLU A 139 -2.72 -6.20 -17.92
N TRP A 140 -2.64 -6.66 -16.68
CA TRP A 140 -2.19 -8.02 -16.36
C TRP A 140 -3.21 -9.06 -16.83
N GLU A 141 -4.49 -8.81 -16.59
CA GLU A 141 -5.58 -9.70 -17.02
C GLU A 141 -5.67 -9.80 -18.54
N LEU A 142 -5.53 -8.68 -19.25
CA LEU A 142 -5.48 -8.68 -20.72
C LEU A 142 -4.28 -9.46 -21.25
N LEU A 143 -3.12 -9.41 -20.55
CA LEU A 143 -1.98 -10.23 -20.92
C LEU A 143 -2.31 -11.72 -20.78
N LEU A 144 -2.96 -12.13 -19.67
CA LEU A 144 -3.42 -13.49 -19.45
C LEU A 144 -4.43 -13.93 -20.55
N CYS A 145 -5.39 -13.06 -20.89
CA CYS A 145 -6.34 -13.29 -21.99
C CYS A 145 -5.61 -13.56 -23.32
N GLN A 146 -4.61 -12.74 -23.67
CA GLN A 146 -3.82 -12.91 -24.89
C GLN A 146 -3.08 -14.23 -24.93
N GLN A 147 -2.55 -14.68 -23.80
CA GLN A 147 -1.80 -15.94 -23.68
C GLN A 147 -2.71 -17.17 -23.51
N SER A 148 -4.00 -16.96 -23.25
CA SER A 148 -4.96 -18.04 -22.97
C SER A 148 -5.26 -18.95 -24.15
N GLY A 149 -4.84 -18.59 -25.37
CA GLY A 149 -5.21 -19.32 -26.59
C GLY A 149 -6.72 -19.24 -26.90
N GLY A 150 -7.39 -18.18 -26.48
CA GLY A 150 -8.83 -17.95 -26.69
C GLY A 150 -9.74 -18.57 -25.62
N ARG A 151 -9.21 -19.09 -24.54
CA ARG A 151 -9.99 -19.60 -23.39
C ARG A 151 -10.61 -18.47 -22.57
N LEU A 152 -9.95 -17.32 -22.50
CA LEU A 152 -10.41 -16.11 -21.84
C LEU A 152 -10.65 -15.04 -22.91
N THR A 153 -11.78 -14.36 -22.82
CA THR A 153 -12.22 -13.39 -23.83
C THR A 153 -12.12 -11.94 -23.38
N GLY A 154 -11.98 -11.72 -22.08
CA GLY A 154 -11.84 -10.39 -21.49
C GLY A 154 -11.55 -10.48 -19.99
N ILE A 155 -11.30 -9.34 -19.36
CA ILE A 155 -10.95 -9.24 -17.94
C ILE A 155 -12.00 -9.90 -17.04
N ALA A 156 -13.28 -9.80 -17.37
CA ALA A 156 -14.36 -10.43 -16.58
C ALA A 156 -14.29 -11.98 -16.55
N ASP A 157 -13.46 -12.60 -17.37
CA ASP A 157 -13.23 -14.06 -17.36
C ASP A 157 -12.01 -14.44 -16.49
N VAL A 158 -11.29 -13.45 -15.97
CA VAL A 158 -10.12 -13.64 -15.11
C VAL A 158 -10.53 -13.38 -13.67
N SER A 159 -10.48 -14.41 -12.83
CA SER A 159 -10.76 -14.24 -11.39
C SER A 159 -9.49 -14.38 -10.58
N PRO A 160 -9.28 -13.55 -9.53
CA PRO A 160 -8.10 -13.65 -8.67
C PRO A 160 -7.91 -15.01 -8.01
N GLY A 161 -9.03 -15.70 -7.73
CA GLY A 161 -9.04 -17.01 -7.08
C GLY A 161 -8.84 -18.20 -8.01
N ASP A 162 -8.90 -18.01 -9.32
CA ASP A 162 -8.74 -19.08 -10.30
C ASP A 162 -7.25 -19.45 -10.45
N ASP A 163 -7.00 -20.71 -10.80
CA ASP A 163 -5.71 -21.27 -11.14
C ASP A 163 -5.78 -21.60 -12.64
N PHE A 164 -5.32 -20.66 -13.48
CA PHE A 164 -5.55 -20.75 -14.92
C PHE A 164 -4.72 -21.85 -15.59
N ASP A 165 -3.49 -22.07 -15.16
CA ASP A 165 -2.58 -23.05 -15.76
C ASP A 165 -2.54 -24.39 -15.00
N GLY A 166 -3.16 -24.47 -13.80
CA GLY A 166 -3.33 -25.68 -13.02
C GLY A 166 -2.11 -26.10 -12.20
N ASP A 167 -1.27 -25.14 -11.82
CA ASP A 167 -0.04 -25.39 -11.07
C ASP A 167 -0.22 -25.40 -9.54
N GLY A 168 -1.38 -24.96 -9.06
CA GLY A 168 -1.76 -24.87 -7.64
C GLY A 168 -1.57 -23.49 -7.03
N LEU A 169 -1.14 -22.47 -7.79
CA LEU A 169 -1.18 -21.07 -7.42
C LEU A 169 -2.40 -20.39 -8.05
N SER A 170 -3.07 -19.53 -7.32
CA SER A 170 -4.14 -18.73 -7.91
C SER A 170 -3.56 -17.53 -8.66
N ASN A 171 -4.32 -16.99 -9.62
CA ASN A 171 -3.95 -15.82 -10.42
C ASN A 171 -3.42 -14.67 -9.54
N VAL A 172 -4.08 -14.36 -8.43
CA VAL A 172 -3.61 -13.31 -7.51
C VAL A 172 -2.31 -13.68 -6.80
N GLN A 173 -2.11 -14.95 -6.48
CA GLN A 173 -0.84 -15.40 -5.88
C GLN A 173 0.31 -15.27 -6.87
N GLU A 174 0.06 -15.60 -8.13
CA GLU A 174 1.04 -15.47 -9.20
C GLU A 174 1.35 -14.02 -9.52
N PHE A 175 0.33 -13.16 -9.59
CA PHE A 175 0.51 -11.72 -9.74
C PHE A 175 1.47 -11.15 -8.69
N TYR A 176 1.25 -11.49 -7.40
CA TYR A 176 2.12 -11.00 -6.32
C TYR A 176 3.47 -11.74 -6.23
N ALA A 177 3.53 -12.99 -6.68
CA ALA A 177 4.79 -13.75 -6.76
C ALA A 177 5.67 -13.31 -7.92
N GLY A 178 5.07 -12.69 -8.97
CA GLY A 178 5.74 -12.34 -10.21
C GLY A 178 6.00 -13.55 -11.11
N THR A 179 5.15 -14.59 -10.99
CA THR A 179 5.11 -15.75 -11.89
C THR A 179 4.10 -15.54 -13.01
N PHE A 180 4.18 -16.35 -14.06
CA PHE A 180 3.30 -16.24 -15.22
C PHE A 180 2.11 -17.20 -15.09
N ALA A 181 0.92 -16.68 -14.82
CA ALA A 181 -0.31 -17.43 -14.62
C ALA A 181 -0.80 -18.26 -15.84
N PHE A 182 -0.07 -18.28 -16.92
CA PHE A 182 -0.33 -19.11 -18.09
C PHE A 182 0.75 -20.19 -18.30
N LEU A 183 1.67 -20.36 -17.38
CA LEU A 183 2.83 -21.25 -17.52
C LEU A 183 3.04 -22.08 -16.26
N ALA A 184 2.38 -23.22 -16.15
CA ALA A 184 2.43 -24.14 -14.99
C ALA A 184 3.83 -24.61 -14.55
N THR A 185 4.87 -24.27 -15.29
CA THR A 185 6.27 -24.54 -14.92
C THR A 185 6.96 -23.33 -14.28
N ASP A 186 6.33 -22.15 -14.29
CA ASP A 186 6.85 -20.95 -13.67
C ASP A 186 6.42 -20.85 -12.20
N LEU A 187 6.99 -21.72 -11.39
CA LEU A 187 6.62 -21.90 -9.98
C LEU A 187 7.67 -21.32 -9.05
N LEU A 188 7.23 -20.54 -8.09
CA LEU A 188 8.00 -20.33 -6.86
C LEU A 188 7.62 -21.43 -5.86
N ARG A 189 8.35 -22.54 -5.84
CA ARG A 189 8.08 -23.66 -4.95
C ARG A 189 9.20 -23.85 -3.92
N VAL A 190 8.81 -24.02 -2.65
CA VAL A 190 9.74 -24.53 -1.64
C VAL A 190 9.98 -26.02 -1.92
N SER A 191 11.17 -26.37 -2.44
CA SER A 191 11.55 -27.74 -2.79
C SER A 191 12.14 -28.52 -1.61
N GLY A 192 12.48 -27.84 -0.54
CA GLY A 192 13.02 -28.49 0.65
C GLY A 192 13.18 -27.59 1.85
N LEU A 193 12.98 -28.18 3.01
CA LEU A 193 13.24 -27.57 4.32
C LEU A 193 14.22 -28.49 5.05
N GLU A 194 15.41 -28.00 5.34
CA GLU A 194 16.46 -28.73 6.04
C GLU A 194 16.80 -28.02 7.34
N ARG A 195 16.74 -28.73 8.45
CA ARG A 195 17.24 -28.23 9.73
C ARG A 195 18.75 -28.41 9.82
N VAL A 196 19.49 -27.33 9.67
CA VAL A 196 20.96 -27.34 9.70
C VAL A 196 21.49 -27.36 11.14
N SER A 197 20.78 -26.72 12.09
CA SER A 197 21.12 -26.73 13.53
C SER A 197 19.87 -26.44 14.37
N ALA A 198 20.03 -26.35 15.69
CA ALA A 198 18.93 -25.98 16.59
C ALA A 198 18.32 -24.61 16.28
N THR A 199 19.09 -23.68 15.65
CA THR A 199 18.70 -22.31 15.36
C THR A 199 18.78 -21.93 13.89
N ARG A 200 19.09 -22.88 12.98
CA ARG A 200 19.21 -22.61 11.53
C ARG A 200 18.37 -23.57 10.72
N LEU A 201 17.52 -23.00 9.87
CA LEU A 201 16.79 -23.68 8.83
C LEU A 201 17.33 -23.24 7.46
N LYS A 202 17.43 -24.17 6.53
CA LYS A 202 17.76 -23.93 5.12
C LYS A 202 16.54 -24.24 4.29
N LEU A 203 16.06 -23.22 3.60
CA LEU A 203 15.02 -23.33 2.60
C LEU A 203 15.67 -23.47 1.22
N ARG A 204 15.16 -24.38 0.43
CA ARG A 204 15.49 -24.51 -1.00
C ARG A 204 14.25 -24.12 -1.79
N PHE A 205 14.45 -23.25 -2.74
CA PHE A 205 13.44 -22.85 -3.70
C PHE A 205 13.75 -23.44 -5.07
N LEU A 206 12.71 -23.79 -5.80
CA LEU A 206 12.77 -23.94 -7.23
C LEU A 206 12.17 -22.65 -7.80
N SER A 207 12.89 -21.97 -8.66
CA SER A 207 12.36 -20.95 -9.54
C SER A 207 12.71 -21.35 -10.95
N SER A 208 11.78 -21.28 -11.88
CA SER A 208 12.09 -21.27 -13.29
C SER A 208 12.84 -19.95 -13.59
N GLN A 209 13.95 -20.04 -14.25
CA GLN A 209 14.62 -18.89 -14.86
C GLN A 209 14.19 -18.78 -16.30
#